data_a25bb2e4d843502ff5bde5e69d266d83
#
_entry.id   a25bb2e4d843502ff5bde5e69d266d83
#
_cell.length_a   1.000
_cell.length_b   1.000
_cell.length_c   1.000
_cell.angle_alpha   90.00
_cell.angle_beta   90.00
_cell.angle_gamma   90.00
#
_symmetry.space_group_name_H-M   'P 1'
#
loop_
_entity.id
_entity.type
_entity.pdbx_description
1 polymer ?
#
loop_
_entity_poly.entity_id
_entity_poly.type
_entity_poly.pdbx_seq_one_letter_code
_entity_poly.pdbx_strand_id
1 'polypeptide(L)'
;KYSIAAGIASAMHREGAELAFTYQNERLLKNLKPIAEEFESKILIECDVSSDDSIKSSFRELSKSWNTFDGFVHSIGFAPADQLEGNFVDVTTRKGFQIAHDISSYSFTAMAKEAKPMLNENSALLTLTYLGSVQTVPNYNVMGLAKASLEANTRFLAASMGKDNIRVNAISAGPIKTLAASGVKNFRKMLSEHSKIAPFGRTVTTEEVGN
;
A
#
# COMPACT_ATOMS: atom_id res chain seq x y z
N LYS A 1 -7.64 10.67 -6.95
CA LYS A 1 -6.71 11.36 -7.88
C LYS A 1 -5.35 11.71 -7.26
N TYR A 2 -5.23 11.81 -5.93
CA TYR A 2 -4.00 12.20 -5.22
C TYR A 2 -3.46 11.06 -4.33
N SER A 3 -3.47 9.81 -4.82
CA SER A 3 -2.85 8.69 -4.11
C SER A 3 -1.74 8.06 -4.96
N ILE A 4 -0.76 7.43 -4.31
CA ILE A 4 0.28 6.68 -5.01
C ILE A 4 -0.36 5.54 -5.82
N ALA A 5 -1.38 4.87 -5.26
CA ALA A 5 -2.13 3.83 -5.96
C ALA A 5 -2.73 4.32 -7.30
N ALA A 6 -3.27 5.55 -7.35
CA ALA A 6 -3.79 6.12 -8.59
C ALA A 6 -2.67 6.41 -9.61
N GLY A 7 -1.49 6.85 -9.16
CA GLY A 7 -0.32 7.03 -10.03
C GLY A 7 0.16 5.71 -10.65
N ILE A 8 0.23 4.65 -9.84
CA ILE A 8 0.58 3.30 -10.31
C ILE A 8 -0.50 2.77 -11.27
N ALA A 9 -1.78 2.93 -10.93
CA ALA A 9 -2.88 2.52 -11.80
C ALA A 9 -2.83 3.23 -13.17
N SER A 10 -2.54 4.54 -13.17
CA SER A 10 -2.38 5.32 -14.41
C SER A 10 -1.25 4.78 -15.29
N ALA A 11 -0.10 4.45 -14.69
CA ALA A 11 1.02 3.89 -15.44
C ALA A 11 0.68 2.50 -16.00
N MET A 12 0.09 1.61 -15.20
CA MET A 12 -0.31 0.28 -15.64
C MET A 12 -1.36 0.32 -16.75
N HIS A 13 -2.39 1.19 -16.60
CA HIS A 13 -3.43 1.36 -17.63
C HIS A 13 -2.83 1.88 -18.95
N ARG A 14 -1.91 2.84 -18.90
CA ARG A 14 -1.21 3.35 -20.08
C ARG A 14 -0.43 2.27 -20.83
N GLU A 15 0.11 1.30 -20.10
CA GLU A 15 0.81 0.14 -20.68
C GLU A 15 -0.14 -1.01 -21.09
N GLY A 16 -1.48 -0.79 -21.02
CA GLY A 16 -2.49 -1.72 -21.49
C GLY A 16 -2.96 -2.75 -20.46
N ALA A 17 -2.64 -2.58 -19.17
CA ALA A 17 -3.14 -3.48 -18.14
C ALA A 17 -4.64 -3.28 -17.89
N GLU A 18 -5.37 -4.38 -17.78
CA GLU A 18 -6.71 -4.41 -17.21
C GLU A 18 -6.60 -4.32 -15.68
N LEU A 19 -7.41 -3.46 -15.04
CA LEU A 19 -7.30 -3.16 -13.62
C LEU A 19 -8.54 -3.60 -12.85
N ALA A 20 -8.33 -4.13 -11.66
CA ALA A 20 -9.34 -4.31 -10.62
C ALA A 20 -8.95 -3.49 -9.39
N PHE A 21 -9.94 -2.93 -8.70
CA PHE A 21 -9.70 -2.13 -7.51
C PHE A 21 -10.41 -2.71 -6.30
N THR A 22 -9.77 -2.62 -5.14
CA THR A 22 -10.39 -2.93 -3.86
C THR A 22 -10.71 -1.66 -3.07
N TYR A 23 -11.74 -1.72 -2.25
CA TYR A 23 -12.14 -0.66 -1.33
C TYR A 23 -12.58 -1.27 0.00
N GLN A 24 -12.38 -0.53 1.09
CA GLN A 24 -12.68 -1.06 2.44
C GLN A 24 -14.18 -1.00 2.79
N ASN A 25 -14.90 0.03 2.31
CA ASN A 25 -16.30 0.27 2.67
C ASN A 25 -17.01 1.18 1.65
N GLU A 26 -18.34 1.24 1.72
CA GLU A 26 -19.18 2.02 0.82
C GLU A 26 -18.82 3.52 0.70
N ARG A 27 -18.32 4.13 1.78
CA ARG A 27 -17.87 5.53 1.73
C ARG A 27 -16.67 5.69 0.79
N LEU A 28 -15.74 4.74 0.81
CA LEU A 28 -14.57 4.76 -0.07
C LEU A 28 -14.92 4.35 -1.50
N LEU A 29 -15.90 3.46 -1.69
CA LEU A 29 -16.40 3.11 -3.01
C LEU A 29 -16.89 4.34 -3.80
N LYS A 30 -17.61 5.26 -3.15
CA LYS A 30 -18.06 6.50 -3.80
C LYS A 30 -16.90 7.34 -4.36
N ASN A 31 -15.76 7.35 -3.66
CA ASN A 31 -14.57 8.06 -4.10
C ASN A 31 -13.77 7.29 -5.17
N LEU A 32 -13.88 5.96 -5.17
CA LEU A 32 -13.18 5.09 -6.09
C LEU A 32 -13.83 5.01 -7.47
N LYS A 33 -15.18 5.00 -7.55
CA LYS A 33 -15.93 4.86 -8.82
C LYS A 33 -15.45 5.79 -9.92
N PRO A 34 -15.31 7.12 -9.70
CA PRO A 34 -14.83 8.02 -10.75
C PRO A 34 -13.39 7.73 -11.20
N ILE A 35 -12.56 7.17 -10.31
CA ILE A 35 -11.18 6.79 -10.62
C ILE A 35 -11.17 5.50 -11.45
N ALA A 36 -11.98 4.54 -11.09
CA ALA A 36 -12.12 3.28 -11.82
C ALA A 36 -12.68 3.50 -13.24
N GLU A 37 -13.63 4.42 -13.39
CA GLU A 37 -14.17 4.83 -14.70
C GLU A 37 -13.08 5.47 -15.58
N GLU A 38 -12.19 6.30 -15.02
CA GLU A 38 -11.04 6.89 -15.72
C GLU A 38 -10.10 5.81 -16.29
N PHE A 39 -10.01 4.66 -15.62
CA PHE A 39 -9.19 3.51 -16.04
C PHE A 39 -10.01 2.37 -16.67
N GLU A 40 -11.25 2.63 -17.08
CA GLU A 40 -12.16 1.68 -17.72
C GLU A 40 -12.37 0.38 -16.88
N SER A 41 -12.06 0.42 -15.59
CA SER A 41 -12.20 -0.72 -14.70
C SER A 41 -13.65 -0.90 -14.26
N LYS A 42 -14.17 -2.12 -14.43
CA LYS A 42 -15.52 -2.54 -13.99
C LYS A 42 -15.48 -3.42 -12.74
N ILE A 43 -14.27 -3.81 -12.28
CA ILE A 43 -14.09 -4.75 -11.18
C ILE A 43 -13.74 -3.95 -9.91
N LEU A 44 -14.76 -3.76 -9.07
CA LEU A 44 -14.64 -3.05 -7.78
C LEU A 44 -15.08 -4.00 -6.67
N ILE A 45 -14.17 -4.36 -5.77
CA ILE A 45 -14.37 -5.43 -4.79
C ILE A 45 -14.16 -4.89 -3.38
N GLU A 46 -15.10 -5.17 -2.48
CA GLU A 46 -14.91 -4.85 -1.07
C GLU A 46 -13.85 -5.76 -0.45
N CYS A 47 -12.91 -5.14 0.27
CA CYS A 47 -11.83 -5.83 0.97
C CYS A 47 -11.39 -5.02 2.19
N ASP A 48 -11.81 -5.44 3.37
CA ASP A 48 -11.24 -4.96 4.62
C ASP A 48 -10.09 -5.88 5.05
N VAL A 49 -8.87 -5.39 4.91
CA VAL A 49 -7.66 -6.17 5.21
C VAL A 49 -7.42 -6.44 6.69
N SER A 50 -8.25 -5.90 7.59
CA SER A 50 -8.27 -6.27 9.01
C SER A 50 -9.02 -7.57 9.28
N SER A 51 -9.57 -8.22 8.23
CA SER A 51 -10.33 -9.47 8.31
C SER A 51 -9.86 -10.47 7.25
N ASP A 52 -9.34 -11.61 7.69
CA ASP A 52 -8.95 -12.70 6.78
C ASP A 52 -10.14 -13.22 5.96
N ASP A 53 -11.35 -13.25 6.55
CA ASP A 53 -12.57 -13.63 5.82
C ASP A 53 -12.91 -12.64 4.71
N SER A 54 -12.73 -11.33 4.97
CA SER A 54 -12.91 -10.30 3.94
C SER A 54 -11.89 -10.43 2.82
N ILE A 55 -10.61 -10.65 3.16
CA ILE A 55 -9.55 -10.89 2.16
C ILE A 55 -9.91 -12.12 1.31
N LYS A 56 -10.23 -13.25 1.93
CA LYS A 56 -10.60 -14.47 1.22
C LYS A 56 -11.83 -14.29 0.33
N SER A 57 -12.83 -13.57 0.82
CA SER A 57 -14.05 -13.28 0.05
C SER A 57 -13.77 -12.39 -1.14
N SER A 58 -12.85 -11.42 -1.02
CA SER A 58 -12.48 -10.54 -2.13
C SER A 58 -11.80 -11.29 -3.28
N PHE A 59 -10.91 -12.23 -3.00
CA PHE A 59 -10.30 -13.06 -4.05
C PHE A 59 -11.30 -14.06 -4.67
N ARG A 60 -12.26 -14.56 -3.88
CA ARG A 60 -13.37 -15.35 -4.43
C ARG A 60 -14.27 -14.51 -5.35
N GLU A 61 -14.51 -13.25 -5.02
CA GLU A 61 -15.26 -12.34 -5.90
C GLU A 61 -14.48 -12.03 -7.17
N LEU A 62 -13.17 -11.76 -7.05
CA LEU A 62 -12.28 -11.55 -8.19
C LEU A 62 -12.29 -12.74 -9.16
N SER A 63 -12.29 -13.97 -8.63
CA SER A 63 -12.29 -15.20 -9.46
C SER A 63 -13.52 -15.37 -10.35
N LYS A 64 -14.60 -14.62 -10.11
CA LYS A 64 -15.76 -14.59 -11.00
C LYS A 64 -15.51 -13.79 -12.29
N SER A 65 -14.56 -12.86 -12.26
CA SER A 65 -14.18 -12.02 -13.38
C SER A 65 -12.88 -12.48 -14.05
N TRP A 66 -11.89 -12.87 -13.27
CA TRP A 66 -10.58 -13.32 -13.73
C TRP A 66 -10.25 -14.71 -13.18
N ASN A 67 -9.90 -15.64 -14.05
CA ASN A 67 -9.39 -16.95 -13.62
C ASN A 67 -7.99 -16.83 -13.01
N THR A 68 -7.17 -15.97 -13.63
CA THR A 68 -5.78 -15.68 -13.21
C THR A 68 -5.47 -14.21 -13.44
N PHE A 69 -4.38 -13.71 -12.84
CA PHE A 69 -3.90 -12.33 -13.02
C PHE A 69 -2.38 -12.24 -12.80
N ASP A 70 -1.77 -11.13 -13.24
CA ASP A 70 -0.32 -10.97 -13.33
C ASP A 70 0.32 -10.29 -12.11
N GLY A 71 -0.47 -9.91 -11.12
CA GLY A 71 0.03 -9.35 -9.88
C GLY A 71 -0.89 -8.36 -9.21
N PHE A 72 -0.49 -7.90 -8.03
CA PHE A 72 -1.22 -6.86 -7.34
C PHE A 72 -0.29 -5.86 -6.64
N VAL A 73 -0.83 -4.67 -6.42
CA VAL A 73 -0.18 -3.59 -5.67
C VAL A 73 -0.86 -3.43 -4.32
N HIS A 74 -0.13 -3.71 -3.26
CA HIS A 74 -0.53 -3.47 -1.88
C HIS A 74 -0.21 -2.03 -1.50
N SER A 75 -1.15 -1.12 -1.72
CA SER A 75 -1.03 0.30 -1.38
C SER A 75 -1.84 0.64 -0.13
N ILE A 76 -1.60 -0.10 0.94
CA ILE A 76 -2.36 -0.07 2.19
C ILE A 76 -1.44 0.27 3.36
N GLY A 77 -1.93 1.08 4.27
CA GLY A 77 -1.25 1.41 5.51
C GLY A 77 -2.16 2.23 6.42
N PHE A 78 -2.19 1.85 7.68
CA PHE A 78 -2.97 2.55 8.70
C PHE A 78 -2.34 2.39 10.08
N ALA A 79 -2.37 3.48 10.84
CA ALA A 79 -2.18 3.47 12.29
C ALA A 79 -3.16 4.47 12.92
N PRO A 80 -3.66 4.23 14.14
CA PRO A 80 -4.46 5.21 14.87
C PRO A 80 -3.67 6.52 15.06
N ALA A 81 -4.32 7.66 14.89
CA ALA A 81 -3.65 8.97 14.89
C ALA A 81 -2.94 9.28 16.22
N ASP A 82 -3.50 8.85 17.35
CA ASP A 82 -2.92 8.97 18.69
C ASP A 82 -1.65 8.15 18.89
N GLN A 83 -1.34 7.24 17.99
CA GLN A 83 -0.13 6.43 17.99
C GLN A 83 1.01 7.03 17.16
N LEU A 84 0.73 8.09 16.41
CA LEU A 84 1.69 8.72 15.48
C LEU A 84 2.35 9.96 16.09
N GLU A 85 1.61 10.76 16.85
CA GLU A 85 2.07 12.01 17.42
C GLU A 85 2.58 11.83 18.86
N GLY A 86 3.65 12.52 19.21
CA GLY A 86 4.23 12.53 20.56
C GLY A 86 5.48 11.67 20.72
N ASN A 87 5.94 11.52 21.95
CA ASN A 87 7.08 10.69 22.27
C ASN A 87 6.68 9.20 22.09
N PHE A 88 7.44 8.48 21.30
CA PHE A 88 7.16 7.08 20.96
C PHE A 88 6.89 6.20 22.18
N VAL A 89 7.68 6.33 23.24
CA VAL A 89 7.53 5.49 24.44
C VAL A 89 6.24 5.79 25.19
N ASP A 90 5.81 7.06 25.20
CA ASP A 90 4.66 7.49 25.97
C ASP A 90 3.32 7.21 25.27
N VAL A 91 3.31 7.29 23.92
CA VAL A 91 2.06 7.17 23.15
C VAL A 91 1.81 5.76 22.62
N THR A 92 2.84 4.92 22.53
CA THR A 92 2.70 3.58 21.96
C THR A 92 1.92 2.65 22.88
N THR A 93 0.78 2.17 22.41
CA THR A 93 -0.03 1.17 23.10
C THR A 93 0.06 -0.19 22.43
N ARG A 94 -0.17 -1.28 23.18
CA ARG A 94 -0.26 -2.65 22.63
C ARG A 94 -1.27 -2.72 21.49
N LYS A 95 -2.45 -2.13 21.68
CA LYS A 95 -3.53 -2.15 20.69
C LYS A 95 -3.18 -1.37 19.43
N GLY A 96 -2.62 -0.17 19.58
CA GLY A 96 -2.20 0.66 18.43
C GLY A 96 -1.05 0.00 17.64
N PHE A 97 -0.10 -0.61 18.36
CA PHE A 97 0.98 -1.39 17.74
C PHE A 97 0.42 -2.57 16.91
N GLN A 98 -0.51 -3.35 17.50
CA GLN A 98 -1.15 -4.47 16.81
C GLN A 98 -1.87 -4.02 15.54
N ILE A 99 -2.73 -2.98 15.63
CA ILE A 99 -3.49 -2.45 14.50
C ILE A 99 -2.54 -1.99 13.37
N ALA A 100 -1.48 -1.26 13.71
CA ALA A 100 -0.54 -0.77 12.71
C ALA A 100 0.16 -1.91 11.97
N HIS A 101 0.61 -2.95 12.68
CA HIS A 101 1.28 -4.10 12.08
C HIS A 101 0.32 -5.00 11.32
N ASP A 102 -0.87 -5.22 11.84
CA ASP A 102 -1.90 -6.03 11.22
C ASP A 102 -2.28 -5.47 9.84
N ILE A 103 -2.70 -4.20 9.82
CA ILE A 103 -3.15 -3.55 8.59
C ILE A 103 -2.00 -3.20 7.64
N SER A 104 -0.85 -2.75 8.15
CA SER A 104 0.20 -2.19 7.28
C SER A 104 1.31 -3.18 6.93
N SER A 105 1.33 -4.37 7.51
CA SER A 105 2.35 -5.38 7.28
C SER A 105 1.77 -6.76 7.02
N TYR A 106 1.05 -7.36 7.99
CA TYR A 106 0.49 -8.70 7.87
C TYR A 106 -0.46 -8.85 6.68
N SER A 107 -1.28 -7.83 6.41
CA SER A 107 -2.24 -7.86 5.30
C SER A 107 -1.59 -8.12 3.94
N PHE A 108 -0.34 -7.70 3.71
CA PHE A 108 0.38 -8.02 2.48
C PHE A 108 0.63 -9.54 2.34
N THR A 109 1.02 -10.20 3.44
CA THR A 109 1.20 -11.66 3.47
C THR A 109 -0.13 -12.39 3.32
N ALA A 110 -1.18 -11.93 4.01
CA ALA A 110 -2.50 -12.52 3.91
C ALA A 110 -3.08 -12.43 2.48
N MET A 111 -2.96 -11.26 1.84
CA MET A 111 -3.35 -11.09 0.44
C MET A 111 -2.51 -11.94 -0.51
N ALA A 112 -1.20 -12.03 -0.31
CA ALA A 112 -0.32 -12.89 -1.13
C ALA A 112 -0.70 -14.36 -1.04
N LYS A 113 -1.11 -14.84 0.15
CA LYS A 113 -1.60 -16.20 0.37
C LYS A 113 -2.85 -16.49 -0.46
N GLU A 114 -3.85 -15.62 -0.40
CA GLU A 114 -5.12 -15.80 -1.13
C GLU A 114 -4.96 -15.55 -2.64
N ALA A 115 -4.04 -14.68 -3.05
CA ALA A 115 -3.71 -14.42 -4.44
C ALA A 115 -3.00 -15.59 -5.13
N LYS A 116 -2.12 -16.31 -4.39
CA LYS A 116 -1.19 -17.30 -4.94
C LYS A 116 -1.83 -18.31 -5.92
N PRO A 117 -3.01 -18.89 -5.65
CA PRO A 117 -3.64 -19.85 -6.56
C PRO A 117 -4.08 -19.24 -7.90
N MET A 118 -4.19 -17.91 -7.98
CA MET A 118 -4.66 -17.18 -9.16
C MET A 118 -3.54 -16.46 -9.91
N LEU A 119 -2.31 -16.45 -9.37
CA LEU A 119 -1.19 -15.75 -10.01
C LEU A 119 -0.66 -16.54 -11.20
N ASN A 120 -0.50 -15.83 -12.33
CA ASN A 120 0.20 -16.33 -13.51
C ASN A 120 1.69 -16.57 -13.24
N GLU A 121 2.35 -17.35 -14.05
CA GLU A 121 3.79 -17.44 -14.06
C GLU A 121 4.41 -16.06 -14.41
N ASN A 122 5.52 -15.72 -13.79
CA ASN A 122 6.21 -14.41 -13.91
C ASN A 122 5.43 -13.20 -13.31
N SER A 123 4.41 -13.45 -12.51
CA SER A 123 3.67 -12.41 -11.80
C SER A 123 4.55 -11.56 -10.87
N ALA A 124 4.01 -10.40 -10.49
CA ALA A 124 4.70 -9.49 -9.58
C ALA A 124 3.78 -8.98 -8.47
N LEU A 125 4.25 -9.03 -7.23
CA LEU A 125 3.62 -8.39 -6.08
C LEU A 125 4.43 -7.16 -5.69
N LEU A 126 3.74 -6.06 -5.44
CA LEU A 126 4.36 -4.79 -5.09
C LEU A 126 3.72 -4.22 -3.84
N THR A 127 4.54 -3.69 -2.92
CA THR A 127 4.05 -2.90 -1.79
C THR A 127 4.75 -1.55 -1.70
N LEU A 128 4.22 -0.66 -0.87
CA LEU A 128 4.75 0.68 -0.66
C LEU A 128 5.31 0.81 0.75
N THR A 129 6.58 1.15 0.85
CA THR A 129 7.27 1.45 2.10
C THR A 129 7.73 2.91 2.15
N TYR A 130 8.41 3.28 3.20
CA TYR A 130 8.91 4.62 3.43
C TYR A 130 10.18 4.60 4.28
N LEU A 131 11.03 5.57 4.10
CA LEU A 131 12.32 5.75 4.81
C LEU A 131 12.20 5.62 6.35
N GLY A 132 11.01 5.88 6.91
CA GLY A 132 10.73 5.65 8.33
C GLY A 132 10.84 4.20 8.80
N SER A 133 11.03 3.22 7.90
CA SER A 133 11.35 1.82 8.21
C SER A 133 12.78 1.62 8.70
N VAL A 134 13.72 2.49 8.29
CA VAL A 134 15.16 2.36 8.58
C VAL A 134 15.73 3.50 9.41
N GLN A 135 14.97 4.58 9.58
CA GLN A 135 15.34 5.70 10.44
C GLN A 135 14.12 6.31 11.13
N THR A 136 14.36 6.99 12.26
CA THR A 136 13.30 7.69 12.99
C THR A 136 12.81 8.90 12.19
N VAL A 137 11.49 8.99 12.02
CA VAL A 137 10.83 10.15 11.43
C VAL A 137 9.84 10.73 12.43
N PRO A 138 9.88 12.04 12.72
CA PRO A 138 8.93 12.67 13.64
C PRO A 138 7.47 12.41 13.25
N ASN A 139 6.64 12.12 14.23
CA ASN A 139 5.21 11.81 14.06
C ASN A 139 4.91 10.59 13.17
N TYR A 140 5.84 9.65 13.09
CA TYR A 140 5.65 8.41 12.33
C TYR A 140 5.59 7.16 13.22
N ASN A 141 6.22 7.21 14.40
CA ASN A 141 6.15 6.25 15.51
C ASN A 141 5.87 4.79 15.08
N VAL A 142 4.75 4.20 15.53
CA VAL A 142 4.41 2.78 15.24
C VAL A 142 4.34 2.45 13.75
N MET A 143 4.08 3.43 12.88
CA MET A 143 4.07 3.21 11.45
C MET A 143 5.48 2.90 10.91
N GLY A 144 6.54 3.50 11.48
CA GLY A 144 7.92 3.16 11.14
C GLY A 144 8.23 1.69 11.39
N LEU A 145 7.80 1.18 12.55
CA LEU A 145 7.98 -0.22 12.91
C LEU A 145 7.16 -1.15 12.00
N ALA A 146 5.92 -0.76 11.68
CA ALA A 146 5.08 -1.51 10.76
C ALA A 146 5.69 -1.56 9.34
N LYS A 147 6.31 -0.46 8.86
CA LYS A 147 7.02 -0.44 7.58
C LYS A 147 8.31 -1.28 7.59
N ALA A 148 9.06 -1.30 8.69
CA ALA A 148 10.19 -2.21 8.86
C ALA A 148 9.76 -3.68 8.79
N SER A 149 8.65 -4.02 9.46
CA SER A 149 8.02 -5.33 9.36
C SER A 149 7.56 -5.66 7.93
N LEU A 150 6.96 -4.70 7.21
CA LEU A 150 6.53 -4.86 5.81
C LEU A 150 7.72 -5.14 4.87
N GLU A 151 8.85 -4.47 5.07
CA GLU A 151 10.07 -4.73 4.29
C GLU A 151 10.66 -6.12 4.59
N ALA A 152 10.60 -6.57 5.84
CA ALA A 152 10.93 -7.95 6.18
C ALA A 152 9.97 -8.93 5.48
N ASN A 153 8.65 -8.71 5.55
CA ASN A 153 7.67 -9.52 4.84
C ASN A 153 7.94 -9.60 3.34
N THR A 154 8.31 -8.49 2.71
CA THR A 154 8.67 -8.46 1.28
C THR A 154 9.81 -9.45 0.98
N ARG A 155 10.86 -9.47 1.81
CA ARG A 155 11.98 -10.42 1.64
C ARG A 155 11.56 -11.89 1.84
N PHE A 156 10.74 -12.16 2.86
CA PHE A 156 10.25 -13.52 3.13
C PHE A 156 9.29 -14.00 2.05
N LEU A 157 8.40 -13.14 1.56
CA LEU A 157 7.51 -13.46 0.45
C LEU A 157 8.31 -13.70 -0.85
N ALA A 158 9.30 -12.85 -1.15
CA ALA A 158 10.17 -13.03 -2.32
C ALA A 158 10.89 -14.39 -2.29
N ALA A 159 11.47 -14.76 -1.14
CA ALA A 159 12.11 -16.06 -0.97
C ALA A 159 11.13 -17.25 -1.10
N SER A 160 9.90 -17.09 -0.56
CA SER A 160 8.88 -18.13 -0.60
C SER A 160 8.26 -18.34 -1.98
N MET A 161 8.04 -17.25 -2.73
CA MET A 161 7.30 -17.25 -4.01
C MET A 161 8.24 -17.29 -5.23
N GLY A 162 9.52 -17.00 -5.03
CA GLY A 162 10.50 -16.97 -6.13
C GLY A 162 10.67 -18.30 -6.86
N LYS A 163 10.49 -19.44 -6.17
CA LYS A 163 10.48 -20.77 -6.79
C LYS A 163 9.32 -21.00 -7.76
N ASP A 164 8.26 -20.21 -7.62
CA ASP A 164 7.09 -20.22 -8.50
C ASP A 164 7.20 -19.09 -9.56
N ASN A 165 8.39 -18.52 -9.76
CA ASN A 165 8.70 -17.39 -10.66
C ASN A 165 7.89 -16.11 -10.34
N ILE A 166 7.43 -15.92 -9.10
CA ILE A 166 6.69 -14.73 -8.67
C ILE A 166 7.66 -13.77 -7.97
N ARG A 167 7.76 -12.55 -8.48
CA ARG A 167 8.60 -11.49 -7.92
C ARG A 167 7.83 -10.72 -6.86
N VAL A 168 8.50 -10.37 -5.76
CA VAL A 168 7.91 -9.56 -4.68
C VAL A 168 8.84 -8.41 -4.36
N ASN A 169 8.36 -7.19 -4.48
CA ASN A 169 9.16 -5.98 -4.31
C ASN A 169 8.43 -4.92 -3.48
N ALA A 170 9.18 -3.93 -3.01
CA ALA A 170 8.65 -2.75 -2.34
C ALA A 170 9.26 -1.49 -2.97
N ILE A 171 8.43 -0.44 -3.13
CA ILE A 171 8.90 0.90 -3.49
C ILE A 171 8.96 1.74 -2.22
N SER A 172 10.15 2.25 -1.91
CA SER A 172 10.33 3.26 -0.86
C SER A 172 10.19 4.65 -1.49
N ALA A 173 8.97 5.14 -1.58
CA ALA A 173 8.69 6.43 -2.14
C ALA A 173 9.09 7.56 -1.18
N GLY A 174 9.58 8.68 -1.72
CA GLY A 174 9.73 9.92 -0.98
C GLY A 174 8.37 10.47 -0.48
N PRO A 175 8.37 11.50 0.37
CA PRO A 175 7.13 12.06 0.89
C PRO A 175 6.33 12.73 -0.24
N ILE A 176 5.08 12.30 -0.42
CA ILE A 176 4.14 12.79 -1.43
C ILE A 176 2.90 13.34 -0.73
N LYS A 177 2.38 14.46 -1.21
CA LYS A 177 1.14 15.03 -0.71
C LYS A 177 -0.04 14.16 -1.12
N THR A 178 -0.40 13.20 -0.26
CA THR A 178 -1.56 12.32 -0.43
C THR A 178 -2.57 12.55 0.70
N LEU A 179 -3.79 12.00 0.54
CA LEU A 179 -4.79 12.00 1.61
C LEU A 179 -4.30 11.25 2.86
N ALA A 180 -3.65 10.11 2.68
CA ALA A 180 -3.08 9.33 3.78
C ALA A 180 -1.99 10.13 4.52
N ALA A 181 -1.12 10.82 3.80
CA ALA A 181 -0.06 11.62 4.37
C ALA A 181 -0.57 12.89 5.09
N SER A 182 -1.78 13.38 4.76
CA SER A 182 -2.39 14.53 5.44
C SER A 182 -2.73 14.26 6.92
N GLY A 183 -2.82 12.99 7.33
CA GLY A 183 -2.98 12.58 8.72
C GLY A 183 -1.72 12.71 9.58
N VAL A 184 -0.55 12.92 8.96
CA VAL A 184 0.72 13.13 9.68
C VAL A 184 0.87 14.60 10.05
N LYS A 185 1.03 14.89 11.34
CA LYS A 185 1.21 16.26 11.84
C LYS A 185 2.46 16.92 11.22
N ASN A 186 2.34 18.19 10.86
CA ASN A 186 3.42 18.97 10.25
C ASN A 186 3.92 18.44 8.89
N PHE A 187 3.10 17.65 8.18
CA PHE A 187 3.48 17.04 6.90
C PHE A 187 3.95 18.08 5.86
N ARG A 188 3.36 19.29 5.82
CA ARG A 188 3.80 20.36 4.91
C ARG A 188 5.25 20.81 5.20
N LYS A 189 5.61 20.90 6.48
CA LYS A 189 6.99 21.24 6.88
C LYS A 189 7.94 20.13 6.46
N MET A 190 7.57 18.87 6.65
CA MET A 190 8.35 17.71 6.22
C MET A 190 8.58 17.71 4.70
N LEU A 191 7.57 18.02 3.89
CA LEU A 191 7.72 18.17 2.42
C LEU A 191 8.74 19.26 2.08
N SER A 192 8.63 20.43 2.73
CA SER A 192 9.55 21.54 2.50
C SER A 192 11.00 21.20 2.88
N GLU A 193 11.20 20.56 4.03
CA GLU A 193 12.54 20.13 4.45
C GLU A 193 13.12 19.07 3.52
N HIS A 194 12.30 18.09 3.11
CA HIS A 194 12.73 17.07 2.16
C HIS A 194 13.14 17.67 0.82
N SER A 195 12.40 18.64 0.31
CA SER A 195 12.74 19.33 -0.96
C SER A 195 14.10 20.02 -0.91
N LYS A 196 14.55 20.49 0.27
CA LYS A 196 15.86 21.14 0.41
C LYS A 196 17.03 20.16 0.30
N ILE A 197 16.82 18.90 0.68
CA ILE A 197 17.88 17.88 0.68
C ILE A 197 17.78 16.94 -0.53
N ALA A 198 16.62 16.89 -1.20
CA ALA A 198 16.44 16.09 -2.39
C ALA A 198 17.30 16.63 -3.55
N PRO A 199 18.06 15.79 -4.27
CA PRO A 199 18.92 16.23 -5.37
C PRO A 199 18.19 17.04 -6.47
N PHE A 200 16.92 16.75 -6.72
CA PHE A 200 16.09 17.50 -7.67
C PHE A 200 15.49 18.80 -7.10
N GLY A 201 15.73 19.14 -5.84
CA GLY A 201 15.16 20.32 -5.18
C GLY A 201 13.63 20.29 -5.00
N ARG A 202 13.00 19.11 -5.17
CA ARG A 202 11.56 18.91 -5.05
C ARG A 202 11.22 17.53 -4.52
N THR A 203 9.97 17.33 -4.14
CA THR A 203 9.44 16.01 -3.82
C THR A 203 9.08 15.22 -5.09
N VAL A 204 9.04 13.90 -4.97
CA VAL A 204 8.56 12.99 -6.02
C VAL A 204 7.05 13.15 -6.25
N THR A 205 6.58 12.86 -7.44
CA THR A 205 5.16 12.84 -7.80
C THR A 205 4.56 11.43 -7.76
N THR A 206 3.23 11.32 -7.72
CA THR A 206 2.54 10.03 -7.81
C THR A 206 2.77 9.35 -9.18
N GLU A 207 2.93 10.14 -10.25
CA GLU A 207 3.24 9.65 -11.58
C GLU A 207 4.65 9.05 -11.66
N GLU A 208 5.65 9.72 -11.07
CA GLU A 208 7.04 9.21 -11.02
C GLU A 208 7.15 7.91 -10.23
N VAL A 209 6.28 7.69 -9.24
CA VAL A 209 6.23 6.41 -8.51
C VAL A 209 5.51 5.34 -9.34
N GLY A 210 4.59 5.73 -10.21
CA GLY A 210 3.89 4.83 -11.12
C GLY A 210 4.77 4.29 -12.25
N ASN A 211 5.68 5.14 -12.74
CA ASN A 211 6.61 4.80 -13.82
C ASN A 211 7.78 3.94 -13.33
#